data_7bb72289adefe13620bc718fbdbe8080
#
_entry.id   7bb72289adefe13620bc718fbdbe8080
#
_cell.length_a   1.000
_cell.length_b   1.000
_cell.length_c   1.000
_cell.angle_alpha   90.00
_cell.angle_beta   90.00
_cell.angle_gamma   90.00
#
_symmetry.space_group_name_H-M   'P 1'
#
loop_
_entity.id
_entity.type
_entity.pdbx_description
1 polymer ?
#
loop_
_entity_poly.entity_id
_entity_poly.type
_entity_poly.pdbx_seq_one_letter_code
_entity_poly.pdbx_strand_id
1 'polypeptide(L)'
;QSLRDIESVIQSQRRNLYHLGSRGIARSSLARLNEQQPHTLYEQLFHKLAQRCHYSNPKHHFRFKSPLYSLDSTLIDLSLKLFPWSDHNKHRGAVKLHVGLNHGGHFPAFVAVTDGKVHDVRQGRELDFPKGSIVVFDKGYNDYQWYADMENKGIFFVSRQRTNAVYSVLERIPVDKKSGVTSDQVIELNGTKGIEVGSPMLRRVGYRDAETGKHYVFITNRFDLSAKTIADIYKDRWQIELFFKSIKQNLKIHAFVGNSANAVMTQVWIALCAYLLACYLKFSCKLGWSVQRIMRLLQGSLFAKGSLSELLQAAPPPDPEPSPQMRLVP
;
A
#
# COMPACT_ATOMS: atom_id res chain seq x y z
N GLN A 1 3.41 -24.15 -2.04
CA GLN A 1 2.95 -25.06 -0.95
C GLN A 1 1.55 -25.53 -1.28
N SER A 2 1.28 -26.81 -1.13
CA SER A 2 -0.05 -27.41 -1.24
C SER A 2 -0.66 -27.59 0.15
N LEU A 3 -1.96 -27.84 0.22
CA LEU A 3 -2.60 -28.23 1.50
C LEU A 3 -1.99 -29.50 2.10
N ARG A 4 -1.43 -30.40 1.28
CA ARG A 4 -0.70 -31.58 1.75
C ARG A 4 0.59 -31.21 2.45
N ASP A 5 1.34 -30.25 1.90
CA ASP A 5 2.59 -29.79 2.54
C ASP A 5 2.29 -29.14 3.89
N ILE A 6 1.20 -28.34 3.96
CA ILE A 6 0.77 -27.71 5.21
C ILE A 6 0.41 -28.79 6.26
N GLU A 7 -0.40 -29.79 5.88
CA GLU A 7 -0.75 -30.92 6.75
C GLU A 7 0.49 -31.66 7.24
N SER A 8 1.44 -31.98 6.34
CA SER A 8 2.69 -32.69 6.68
C SER A 8 3.54 -31.88 7.67
N VAL A 9 3.69 -30.57 7.45
CA VAL A 9 4.42 -29.68 8.37
C VAL A 9 3.73 -29.64 9.73
N ILE A 10 2.41 -29.50 9.78
CA ILE A 10 1.65 -29.49 11.04
C ILE A 10 1.80 -30.83 11.77
N GLN A 11 1.73 -31.95 11.06
CA GLN A 11 1.90 -33.27 11.65
C GLN A 11 3.31 -33.47 12.22
N SER A 12 4.36 -33.04 11.49
CA SER A 12 5.75 -33.13 11.98
C SER A 12 5.99 -32.30 13.24
N GLN A 13 5.22 -31.22 13.42
CA GLN A 13 5.30 -30.31 14.56
C GLN A 13 4.23 -30.57 15.64
N ARG A 14 3.54 -31.71 15.60
CA ARG A 14 2.39 -32.01 16.47
C ARG A 14 2.66 -31.78 17.95
N ARG A 15 3.88 -32.10 18.42
CA ARG A 15 4.30 -31.90 19.82
C ARG A 15 4.43 -30.40 20.20
N ASN A 16 4.56 -29.54 19.22
CA ASN A 16 4.75 -28.10 19.42
C ASN A 16 3.48 -27.29 19.17
N LEU A 17 2.34 -27.92 18.81
CA LEU A 17 1.12 -27.22 18.46
C LEU A 17 0.32 -26.72 19.66
N TYR A 18 0.53 -27.32 20.85
CA TYR A 18 -0.29 -27.00 22.03
C TYR A 18 -0.18 -25.53 22.44
N HIS A 19 1.00 -24.92 22.32
CA HIS A 19 1.22 -23.50 22.67
C HIS A 19 0.66 -22.54 21.59
N LEU A 20 0.33 -23.04 20.39
CA LEU A 20 -0.40 -22.32 19.36
C LEU A 20 -1.91 -22.50 19.47
N GLY A 21 -2.39 -23.19 20.51
CA GLY A 21 -3.82 -23.49 20.70
C GLY A 21 -4.39 -24.46 19.66
N SER A 22 -3.54 -25.23 18.97
CA SER A 22 -3.94 -26.16 17.90
C SER A 22 -3.65 -27.62 18.29
N ARG A 23 -4.53 -28.53 17.84
CA ARG A 23 -4.33 -29.99 17.97
C ARG A 23 -3.91 -30.66 16.66
N GLY A 24 -3.73 -29.89 15.64
CA GLY A 24 -3.55 -30.34 14.26
C GLY A 24 -4.82 -30.20 13.44
N ILE A 25 -4.69 -30.23 12.14
CA ILE A 25 -5.82 -30.08 11.21
C ILE A 25 -5.62 -31.06 10.04
N ALA A 26 -6.68 -31.74 9.66
CA ALA A 26 -6.69 -32.58 8.46
C ALA A 26 -6.83 -31.71 7.21
N ARG A 27 -6.18 -32.12 6.13
CA ARG A 27 -6.23 -31.45 4.83
C ARG A 27 -7.65 -31.18 4.37
N SER A 28 -8.57 -32.17 4.50
CA SER A 28 -9.98 -32.04 4.09
C SER A 28 -10.72 -30.96 4.89
N SER A 29 -10.44 -30.86 6.20
CA SER A 29 -11.01 -29.81 7.05
C SER A 29 -10.46 -28.43 6.66
N LEU A 30 -9.16 -28.33 6.39
CA LEU A 30 -8.54 -27.10 5.95
C LEU A 30 -9.08 -26.66 4.57
N ALA A 31 -9.25 -27.58 3.62
CA ALA A 31 -9.86 -27.32 2.31
C ALA A 31 -11.29 -26.78 2.45
N ARG A 32 -12.11 -27.47 3.26
CA ARG A 32 -13.50 -27.04 3.51
C ARG A 32 -13.58 -25.66 4.18
N LEU A 33 -12.75 -25.39 5.20
CA LEU A 33 -12.70 -24.08 5.83
C LEU A 33 -12.33 -22.98 4.83
N ASN A 34 -11.31 -23.22 4.00
CA ASN A 34 -10.85 -22.26 3.00
C ASN A 34 -11.91 -21.96 1.93
N GLU A 35 -12.78 -22.93 1.63
CA GLU A 35 -13.87 -22.77 0.67
C GLU A 35 -15.13 -22.15 1.27
N GLN A 36 -15.52 -22.56 2.48
CA GLN A 36 -16.80 -22.23 3.09
C GLN A 36 -16.75 -21.07 4.09
N GLN A 37 -15.63 -20.88 4.80
CA GLN A 37 -15.49 -19.78 5.77
C GLN A 37 -15.46 -18.44 5.03
N PRO A 38 -16.41 -17.52 5.26
CA PRO A 38 -16.45 -16.25 4.55
C PRO A 38 -15.15 -15.46 4.72
N HIS A 39 -14.56 -15.01 3.62
CA HIS A 39 -13.34 -14.17 3.66
C HIS A 39 -13.55 -12.85 4.40
N THR A 40 -14.80 -12.37 4.49
CA THR A 40 -15.18 -11.16 5.22
C THR A 40 -14.82 -11.20 6.71
N LEU A 41 -14.66 -12.39 7.29
CA LEU A 41 -14.14 -12.56 8.64
C LEU A 41 -12.71 -11.99 8.76
N TYR A 42 -11.85 -12.32 7.80
CA TYR A 42 -10.46 -11.86 7.78
C TYR A 42 -10.35 -10.40 7.35
N GLU A 43 -11.26 -9.95 6.48
CA GLU A 43 -11.40 -8.53 6.14
C GLU A 43 -11.73 -7.69 7.37
N GLN A 44 -12.71 -8.11 8.18
CA GLN A 44 -13.03 -7.43 9.45
C GLN A 44 -11.86 -7.46 10.44
N LEU A 45 -11.14 -8.58 10.51
CA LEU A 45 -9.93 -8.68 11.33
C LEU A 45 -8.86 -7.69 10.84
N PHE A 46 -8.67 -7.58 9.53
CA PHE A 46 -7.76 -6.60 8.94
C PHE A 46 -8.10 -5.17 9.39
N HIS A 47 -9.36 -4.76 9.30
CA HIS A 47 -9.77 -3.41 9.72
C HIS A 47 -9.51 -3.15 11.20
N LYS A 48 -9.75 -4.13 12.08
CA LYS A 48 -9.42 -4.03 13.51
C LYS A 48 -7.91 -3.90 13.76
N LEU A 49 -7.10 -4.66 13.02
CA LEU A 49 -5.64 -4.58 13.12
C LEU A 49 -5.10 -3.27 12.55
N ALA A 50 -5.62 -2.80 11.43
CA ALA A 50 -5.25 -1.51 10.83
C ALA A 50 -5.53 -0.36 11.80
N GLN A 51 -6.67 -0.38 12.48
CA GLN A 51 -7.01 0.59 13.51
C GLN A 51 -6.01 0.55 14.69
N ARG A 52 -5.64 -0.63 15.17
CA ARG A 52 -4.61 -0.78 16.21
C ARG A 52 -3.25 -0.25 15.77
N CYS A 53 -2.84 -0.55 14.54
CA CYS A 53 -1.61 0.00 13.97
C CYS A 53 -1.69 1.52 13.88
N HIS A 54 -2.84 2.08 13.50
CA HIS A 54 -3.04 3.54 13.43
C HIS A 54 -2.81 4.24 14.77
N TYR A 55 -3.26 3.67 15.88
CA TYR A 55 -3.03 4.25 17.21
C TYR A 55 -1.58 4.11 17.71
N SER A 56 -0.86 3.12 17.22
CA SER A 56 0.49 2.79 17.69
C SER A 56 1.59 3.21 16.73
N ASN A 57 1.25 3.72 15.53
CA ASN A 57 2.24 4.00 14.50
C ASN A 57 3.11 5.22 14.85
N PRO A 58 4.38 5.23 14.42
CA PRO A 58 5.21 6.42 14.49
C PRO A 58 4.69 7.49 13.54
N LYS A 59 5.08 8.74 13.79
CA LYS A 59 4.84 9.83 12.84
C LYS A 59 5.70 9.64 11.59
N HIS A 60 5.23 10.11 10.44
CA HIS A 60 6.08 10.18 9.25
C HIS A 60 7.23 11.20 9.47
N HIS A 61 8.29 11.08 8.68
CA HIS A 61 9.52 11.89 8.85
C HIS A 61 9.39 13.36 8.40
N PHE A 62 8.32 13.74 7.72
CA PHE A 62 8.09 15.12 7.32
C PHE A 62 7.72 16.01 8.50
N ARG A 63 8.04 17.32 8.39
CA ARG A 63 7.80 18.30 9.47
C ARG A 63 6.32 18.67 9.66
N PHE A 64 5.48 18.50 8.64
CA PHE A 64 4.03 18.75 8.77
C PHE A 64 3.34 17.59 9.52
N LYS A 65 2.13 17.87 10.04
CA LYS A 65 1.39 16.92 10.90
C LYS A 65 0.24 16.20 10.20
N SER A 66 -0.12 16.64 8.99
CA SER A 66 -1.22 16.02 8.22
C SER A 66 -0.98 14.54 7.99
N PRO A 67 -1.98 13.66 8.17
CA PRO A 67 -1.84 12.26 7.79
C PRO A 67 -1.44 12.14 6.31
N LEU A 68 -0.50 11.26 6.01
CA LEU A 68 0.03 11.07 4.67
C LEU A 68 -0.17 9.64 4.21
N TYR A 69 -0.77 9.47 3.03
CA TYR A 69 -1.06 8.16 2.44
C TYR A 69 -0.57 8.10 0.99
N SER A 70 0.07 7.00 0.61
CA SER A 70 0.26 6.66 -0.81
C SER A 70 -0.85 5.76 -1.27
N LEU A 71 -1.49 6.10 -2.39
CA LEU A 71 -2.52 5.28 -3.03
C LEU A 71 -1.96 4.68 -4.31
N ASP A 72 -2.06 3.37 -4.42
CA ASP A 72 -1.69 2.63 -5.62
C ASP A 72 -2.41 1.30 -5.69
N SER A 73 -2.31 0.61 -6.81
CA SER A 73 -2.89 -0.71 -7.00
C SER A 73 -1.87 -1.69 -7.59
N THR A 74 -2.10 -2.96 -7.36
CA THR A 74 -1.31 -4.01 -7.97
C THR A 74 -2.18 -5.18 -8.40
N LEU A 75 -1.83 -5.80 -9.54
CA LEU A 75 -2.47 -7.02 -10.00
C LEU A 75 -1.84 -8.24 -9.33
N ILE A 76 -2.69 -9.17 -8.95
CA ILE A 76 -2.35 -10.52 -8.52
C ILE A 76 -2.80 -11.44 -9.64
N ASP A 77 -1.84 -11.92 -10.44
CA ASP A 77 -2.13 -12.76 -11.60
C ASP A 77 -2.65 -14.13 -11.17
N LEU A 78 -3.69 -14.58 -11.84
CA LEU A 78 -4.33 -15.88 -11.64
C LEU A 78 -4.35 -16.66 -12.96
N SER A 79 -4.09 -17.97 -12.90
CA SER A 79 -4.22 -18.81 -14.07
C SER A 79 -5.69 -19.05 -14.40
N LEU A 80 -6.18 -18.63 -15.57
CA LEU A 80 -7.58 -18.87 -15.98
C LEU A 80 -7.99 -20.34 -15.97
N LYS A 81 -7.06 -21.28 -16.19
CA LYS A 81 -7.33 -22.71 -16.10
C LYS A 81 -7.71 -23.16 -14.70
N LEU A 82 -7.13 -22.52 -13.67
CA LEU A 82 -7.38 -22.83 -12.25
C LEU A 82 -8.43 -21.90 -11.64
N PHE A 83 -8.59 -20.70 -12.17
CA PHE A 83 -9.44 -19.62 -11.65
C PHE A 83 -10.33 -19.03 -12.75
N PRO A 84 -11.27 -19.81 -13.34
CA PRO A 84 -12.08 -19.36 -14.47
C PRO A 84 -12.99 -18.15 -14.16
N TRP A 85 -13.28 -17.91 -12.88
CA TRP A 85 -14.03 -16.76 -12.39
C TRP A 85 -13.27 -15.43 -12.43
N SER A 86 -11.93 -15.46 -12.55
CA SER A 86 -11.04 -14.29 -12.42
C SER A 86 -10.74 -13.59 -13.75
N ASP A 87 -11.63 -13.68 -14.74
CA ASP A 87 -11.40 -13.15 -16.07
C ASP A 87 -11.03 -11.66 -16.06
N HIS A 88 -9.77 -11.36 -16.35
CA HIS A 88 -9.26 -10.00 -16.47
C HIS A 88 -9.17 -9.57 -17.93
N ASN A 89 -8.64 -10.41 -18.81
CA ASN A 89 -8.65 -10.25 -20.26
C ASN A 89 -8.66 -11.62 -20.93
N LYS A 90 -8.79 -11.67 -22.27
CA LYS A 90 -8.95 -12.92 -23.05
C LYS A 90 -7.95 -14.05 -22.71
N HIS A 91 -6.83 -13.74 -22.02
CA HIS A 91 -5.75 -14.70 -21.77
C HIS A 91 -5.26 -14.75 -20.32
N ARG A 92 -5.75 -13.87 -19.43
CA ARG A 92 -5.26 -13.76 -18.04
C ARG A 92 -6.39 -13.50 -17.07
N GLY A 93 -6.37 -14.22 -15.96
CA GLY A 93 -7.17 -13.90 -14.79
C GLY A 93 -6.36 -13.02 -13.84
N ALA A 94 -7.02 -12.14 -13.12
CA ALA A 94 -6.38 -11.35 -12.06
C ALA A 94 -7.41 -10.83 -11.07
N VAL A 95 -6.98 -10.65 -9.83
CA VAL A 95 -7.61 -9.75 -8.87
C VAL A 95 -6.71 -8.54 -8.66
N LYS A 96 -7.31 -7.39 -8.42
CA LYS A 96 -6.59 -6.14 -8.18
C LYS A 96 -6.68 -5.76 -6.70
N LEU A 97 -5.52 -5.50 -6.12
CA LEU A 97 -5.38 -5.03 -4.75
C LEU A 97 -5.10 -3.53 -4.77
N HIS A 98 -6.06 -2.73 -4.29
CA HIS A 98 -5.92 -1.28 -4.12
C HIS A 98 -5.53 -1.00 -2.67
N VAL A 99 -4.53 -0.17 -2.46
CA VAL A 99 -3.97 0.08 -1.12
C VAL A 99 -3.75 1.56 -0.90
N GLY A 100 -4.23 2.05 0.25
CA GLY A 100 -3.81 3.30 0.85
C GLY A 100 -2.78 3.03 1.95
N LEU A 101 -1.49 3.24 1.65
CA LEU A 101 -0.39 2.98 2.57
C LEU A 101 -0.13 4.21 3.45
N ASN A 102 -0.19 4.05 4.76
CA ASN A 102 0.14 5.11 5.71
C ASN A 102 1.66 5.29 5.81
N HIS A 103 2.15 6.53 5.68
CA HIS A 103 3.59 6.84 5.74
C HIS A 103 4.16 6.87 7.17
N GLY A 104 3.32 6.96 8.19
CA GLY A 104 3.78 6.97 9.57
C GLY A 104 4.41 5.65 10.02
N GLY A 105 4.15 4.56 9.35
CA GLY A 105 4.71 3.25 9.68
C GLY A 105 4.75 2.31 8.48
N HIS A 106 4.45 2.80 7.29
CA HIS A 106 4.41 2.05 6.03
C HIS A 106 3.52 0.81 6.09
N PHE A 107 2.34 0.95 6.69
CA PHE A 107 1.35 -0.12 6.79
C PHE A 107 0.10 0.18 5.95
N PRO A 108 -0.58 -0.85 5.41
CA PRO A 108 -1.81 -0.67 4.65
C PRO A 108 -2.95 -0.24 5.60
N ALA A 109 -3.37 1.02 5.47
CA ALA A 109 -4.47 1.58 6.27
C ALA A 109 -5.82 1.36 5.58
N PHE A 110 -5.84 1.42 4.26
CA PHE A 110 -7.02 1.18 3.43
C PHE A 110 -6.68 0.12 2.40
N VAL A 111 -7.56 -0.84 2.23
CA VAL A 111 -7.43 -1.92 1.25
C VAL A 111 -8.78 -2.24 0.66
N ALA A 112 -8.81 -2.39 -0.66
CA ALA A 112 -9.92 -2.99 -1.38
C ALA A 112 -9.38 -4.03 -2.36
N VAL A 113 -10.07 -5.16 -2.47
CA VAL A 113 -9.76 -6.21 -3.44
C VAL A 113 -10.90 -6.27 -4.45
N THR A 114 -10.57 -6.07 -5.70
CA THR A 114 -11.56 -6.00 -6.79
C THR A 114 -11.20 -6.95 -7.92
N ASP A 115 -12.12 -7.11 -8.86
CA ASP A 115 -11.81 -7.69 -10.17
C ASP A 115 -10.68 -6.87 -10.84
N GLY A 116 -9.81 -7.56 -11.56
CA GLY A 116 -8.69 -6.93 -12.28
C GLY A 116 -9.09 -5.85 -13.29
N LYS A 117 -10.35 -5.84 -13.76
CA LYS A 117 -10.90 -4.87 -14.73
C LYS A 117 -11.28 -3.53 -14.10
N VAL A 118 -11.42 -3.44 -12.78
CA VAL A 118 -11.86 -2.22 -12.11
C VAL A 118 -10.81 -1.12 -12.27
N HIS A 119 -11.25 0.06 -12.73
CA HIS A 119 -10.39 1.22 -12.88
C HIS A 119 -9.96 1.78 -11.53
N ASP A 120 -8.67 2.13 -11.41
CA ASP A 120 -8.05 2.61 -10.17
C ASP A 120 -8.73 3.85 -9.60
N VAL A 121 -9.09 4.81 -10.46
CA VAL A 121 -9.79 6.04 -10.06
C VAL A 121 -11.15 5.74 -9.41
N ARG A 122 -11.91 4.78 -9.95
CA ARG A 122 -13.21 4.40 -9.39
C ARG A 122 -13.05 3.92 -7.95
N GLN A 123 -12.10 3.00 -7.72
CA GLN A 123 -11.84 2.49 -6.39
C GLN A 123 -11.23 3.56 -5.46
N GLY A 124 -10.37 4.42 -6.00
CA GLY A 124 -9.79 5.53 -5.24
C GLY A 124 -10.84 6.48 -4.66
N ARG A 125 -11.93 6.74 -5.40
CA ARG A 125 -13.05 7.59 -4.95
C ARG A 125 -13.86 6.97 -3.80
N GLU A 126 -13.88 5.64 -3.69
CA GLU A 126 -14.60 4.91 -2.64
C GLU A 126 -13.83 4.87 -1.31
N LEU A 127 -12.53 5.20 -1.32
CA LEU A 127 -11.73 5.26 -0.11
C LEU A 127 -12.02 6.55 0.66
N ASP A 128 -12.31 6.41 1.94
CA ASP A 128 -12.63 7.55 2.80
C ASP A 128 -11.41 7.95 3.64
N PHE A 129 -10.66 8.92 3.13
CA PHE A 129 -9.51 9.48 3.82
C PHE A 129 -9.95 10.55 4.84
N PRO A 130 -9.31 10.61 6.02
CA PRO A 130 -9.63 11.63 7.02
C PRO A 130 -9.41 13.05 6.47
N LYS A 131 -10.27 14.00 6.86
CA LYS A 131 -10.08 15.43 6.54
C LYS A 131 -8.70 15.90 6.98
N GLY A 132 -8.06 16.71 6.15
CA GLY A 132 -6.70 17.21 6.37
C GLY A 132 -5.59 16.24 5.93
N SER A 133 -5.94 15.04 5.44
CA SER A 133 -4.96 14.10 4.89
C SER A 133 -4.34 14.61 3.59
N ILE A 134 -3.13 14.17 3.31
CA ILE A 134 -2.49 14.29 1.99
C ILE A 134 -2.45 12.90 1.35
N VAL A 135 -3.01 12.76 0.15
CA VAL A 135 -3.02 11.50 -0.60
C VAL A 135 -2.11 11.62 -1.82
N VAL A 136 -1.14 10.75 -1.94
CA VAL A 136 -0.18 10.74 -3.03
C VAL A 136 -0.47 9.59 -3.97
N PHE A 137 -0.58 9.87 -5.26
CA PHE A 137 -0.90 8.84 -6.27
C PHE A 137 -0.26 9.14 -7.62
N ASP A 138 -0.18 8.12 -8.48
CA ASP A 138 0.38 8.28 -9.82
C ASP A 138 -0.61 8.95 -10.78
N LYS A 139 -0.09 9.41 -11.93
CA LYS A 139 -0.86 10.03 -13.02
C LYS A 139 -2.02 9.18 -13.55
N GLY A 140 -2.01 7.87 -13.32
CA GLY A 140 -3.10 6.97 -13.65
C GLY A 140 -4.40 7.28 -12.93
N TYR A 141 -4.29 7.85 -11.73
CA TYR A 141 -5.42 8.29 -10.90
C TYR A 141 -5.92 9.72 -11.21
N ASN A 142 -5.28 10.44 -12.15
CA ASN A 142 -5.67 11.82 -12.45
C ASN A 142 -7.08 11.91 -13.02
N ASP A 143 -7.96 12.51 -12.21
CA ASP A 143 -9.36 12.76 -12.53
C ASP A 143 -9.79 14.09 -11.88
N TYR A 144 -10.23 15.03 -12.70
CA TYR A 144 -10.48 16.40 -12.22
C TYR A 144 -11.73 16.49 -11.33
N GLN A 145 -12.73 15.63 -11.59
CA GLN A 145 -13.87 15.54 -10.68
C GLN A 145 -13.46 15.03 -9.30
N TRP A 146 -12.58 14.04 -9.26
CA TRP A 146 -12.07 13.54 -7.98
C TRP A 146 -11.23 14.57 -7.23
N TYR A 147 -10.49 15.43 -7.95
CA TYR A 147 -9.77 16.55 -7.32
C TYR A 147 -10.72 17.52 -6.64
N ALA A 148 -11.82 17.89 -7.33
CA ALA A 148 -12.86 18.72 -6.75
C ALA A 148 -13.55 18.05 -5.54
N ASP A 149 -13.83 16.75 -5.62
CA ASP A 149 -14.41 15.98 -4.51
C ASP A 149 -13.47 15.95 -3.29
N MET A 150 -12.16 15.77 -3.52
CA MET A 150 -11.15 15.83 -2.46
C MET A 150 -11.06 17.22 -1.83
N GLU A 151 -11.05 18.26 -2.63
CA GLU A 151 -11.06 19.66 -2.15
C GLU A 151 -12.26 19.92 -1.25
N ASN A 152 -13.47 19.55 -1.71
CA ASN A 152 -14.71 19.71 -0.95
C ASN A 152 -14.68 18.93 0.39
N LYS A 153 -14.02 17.79 0.44
CA LYS A 153 -13.83 16.98 1.66
C LYS A 153 -12.69 17.52 2.55
N GLY A 154 -11.96 18.54 2.09
CA GLY A 154 -10.77 19.06 2.80
C GLY A 154 -9.62 18.05 2.80
N ILE A 155 -9.48 17.26 1.75
CA ILE A 155 -8.39 16.29 1.53
C ILE A 155 -7.44 16.92 0.51
N PHE A 156 -6.15 16.84 0.79
CA PHE A 156 -5.10 17.29 -0.09
C PHE A 156 -4.55 16.14 -0.92
N PHE A 157 -4.00 16.46 -2.09
CA PHE A 157 -3.36 15.45 -2.92
C PHE A 157 -2.02 15.93 -3.50
N VAL A 158 -1.18 14.99 -3.86
CA VAL A 158 0.02 15.21 -4.67
C VAL A 158 0.05 14.13 -5.77
N SER A 159 0.11 14.57 -7.03
CA SER A 159 0.17 13.65 -8.17
C SER A 159 1.11 14.15 -9.26
N ARG A 160 1.50 13.29 -10.20
CA ARG A 160 2.18 13.72 -11.43
C ARG A 160 1.16 14.29 -12.41
N GLN A 161 1.51 15.41 -13.03
CA GLN A 161 0.70 15.99 -14.11
C GLN A 161 0.72 15.09 -15.34
N ARG A 162 -0.41 14.94 -16.02
CA ARG A 162 -0.46 14.36 -17.37
C ARG A 162 0.14 15.34 -18.38
N THR A 163 0.81 14.84 -19.39
CA THR A 163 1.48 15.65 -20.43
C THR A 163 0.50 16.43 -21.28
N ASN A 164 -0.74 15.96 -21.41
CA ASN A 164 -1.81 16.58 -22.19
C ASN A 164 -2.74 17.47 -21.35
N ALA A 165 -2.35 17.86 -20.14
CA ALA A 165 -3.13 18.78 -19.32
C ALA A 165 -3.14 20.19 -19.93
N VAL A 166 -4.32 20.77 -20.09
CA VAL A 166 -4.51 22.14 -20.58
C VAL A 166 -4.77 23.04 -19.37
N TYR A 167 -3.95 24.09 -19.23
CA TYR A 167 -4.02 25.01 -18.09
C TYR A 167 -3.47 26.38 -18.45
N SER A 168 -3.88 27.39 -17.69
CA SER A 168 -3.29 28.74 -17.69
C SER A 168 -2.46 28.94 -16.43
N VAL A 169 -1.34 29.63 -16.55
CA VAL A 169 -0.53 30.05 -15.40
C VAL A 169 -1.06 31.38 -14.87
N LEU A 170 -1.53 31.36 -13.62
CA LEU A 170 -2.04 32.54 -12.94
C LEU A 170 -0.90 33.32 -12.23
N GLU A 171 0.00 32.55 -11.55
CA GLU A 171 1.08 33.11 -10.77
C GLU A 171 2.34 32.26 -10.89
N ARG A 172 3.51 32.90 -10.83
CA ARG A 172 4.82 32.24 -10.75
C ARG A 172 5.48 32.57 -9.40
N ILE A 173 5.72 31.55 -8.60
CA ILE A 173 6.35 31.65 -7.29
C ILE A 173 7.87 31.52 -7.46
N PRO A 174 8.69 32.40 -6.87
CA PRO A 174 10.15 32.27 -6.91
C PRO A 174 10.64 30.94 -6.36
N VAL A 175 11.62 30.35 -7.00
CA VAL A 175 12.17 29.03 -6.61
C VAL A 175 13.68 29.08 -6.35
N ASP A 176 14.11 28.32 -5.36
CA ASP A 176 15.52 27.99 -5.19
C ASP A 176 15.91 26.81 -6.08
N LYS A 177 16.59 27.12 -7.20
CA LYS A 177 17.04 26.11 -8.17
C LYS A 177 18.04 25.11 -7.58
N LYS A 178 18.77 25.47 -6.50
CA LYS A 178 19.70 24.56 -5.81
C LYS A 178 18.98 23.40 -5.13
N SER A 179 17.70 23.56 -4.80
CA SER A 179 16.86 22.50 -4.23
C SER A 179 16.39 21.44 -5.23
N GLY A 180 16.71 21.61 -6.54
CA GLY A 180 16.18 20.78 -7.62
C GLY A 180 14.82 21.24 -8.14
N VAL A 181 14.16 22.21 -7.50
CA VAL A 181 12.89 22.80 -7.98
C VAL A 181 13.17 23.65 -9.21
N THR A 182 12.50 23.36 -10.31
CA THR A 182 12.68 24.08 -11.58
C THR A 182 11.60 25.14 -11.84
N SER A 183 10.42 24.93 -11.29
CA SER A 183 9.30 25.88 -11.35
C SER A 183 8.31 25.65 -10.21
N ASP A 184 7.63 26.72 -9.81
CA ASP A 184 6.53 26.69 -8.86
C ASP A 184 5.46 27.69 -9.33
N GLN A 185 4.26 27.24 -9.58
CA GLN A 185 3.23 28.00 -10.29
C GLN A 185 1.87 27.71 -9.70
N VAL A 186 1.03 28.74 -9.62
CA VAL A 186 -0.41 28.59 -9.48
C VAL A 186 -1.00 28.51 -10.89
N ILE A 187 -1.77 27.48 -11.14
CA ILE A 187 -2.41 27.22 -12.43
C ILE A 187 -3.92 27.07 -12.27
N GLU A 188 -4.63 27.32 -13.34
CA GLU A 188 -6.05 27.04 -13.50
C GLU A 188 -6.23 26.00 -14.61
N LEU A 189 -6.96 24.93 -14.34
CA LEU A 189 -7.28 23.92 -15.35
C LEU A 189 -8.41 24.43 -16.23
N ASN A 190 -8.13 24.76 -17.47
CA ASN A 190 -9.06 25.38 -18.43
C ASN A 190 -9.31 24.57 -19.70
N GLY A 191 -8.86 23.31 -19.76
CA GLY A 191 -9.31 22.36 -20.77
C GLY A 191 -10.77 21.93 -20.53
N THR A 192 -11.42 21.31 -21.51
CA THR A 192 -12.85 20.91 -21.45
C THR A 192 -13.23 20.26 -20.11
N LYS A 193 -12.49 19.26 -19.69
CA LYS A 193 -12.73 18.57 -18.39
C LYS A 193 -12.44 19.44 -17.16
N GLY A 194 -11.56 20.43 -17.28
CA GLY A 194 -11.29 21.40 -16.21
C GLY A 194 -12.47 22.35 -16.04
N ILE A 195 -12.99 22.85 -17.13
CA ILE A 195 -14.16 23.75 -17.16
C ILE A 195 -15.41 23.05 -16.61
N GLU A 196 -15.64 21.78 -16.97
CA GLU A 196 -16.76 20.97 -16.49
C GLU A 196 -16.82 20.88 -14.95
N VAL A 197 -15.66 20.93 -14.28
CA VAL A 197 -15.54 20.84 -12.81
C VAL A 197 -15.28 22.21 -12.14
N GLY A 198 -15.49 23.32 -12.87
CA GLY A 198 -15.37 24.68 -12.34
C GLY A 198 -13.97 25.25 -12.35
N SER A 199 -13.11 24.80 -13.27
CA SER A 199 -11.74 25.34 -13.48
C SER A 199 -10.92 25.42 -12.19
N PRO A 200 -10.63 24.29 -11.52
CA PRO A 200 -9.98 24.31 -10.22
C PRO A 200 -8.56 24.91 -10.30
N MET A 201 -8.26 25.76 -9.32
CA MET A 201 -6.90 26.28 -9.12
C MET A 201 -6.05 25.22 -8.44
N LEU A 202 -4.88 24.93 -9.03
CA LEU A 202 -3.92 23.98 -8.52
C LEU A 202 -2.51 24.60 -8.47
N ARG A 203 -1.67 24.03 -7.65
CA ARG A 203 -0.24 24.35 -7.65
C ARG A 203 0.49 23.33 -8.50
N ARG A 204 1.35 23.83 -9.38
CA ARG A 204 2.17 23.05 -10.30
C ARG A 204 3.64 23.23 -9.96
N VAL A 205 4.31 22.13 -9.58
CA VAL A 205 5.71 22.12 -9.17
C VAL A 205 6.53 21.34 -10.16
N GLY A 206 7.52 21.99 -10.81
CA GLY A 206 8.54 21.32 -11.62
C GLY A 206 9.73 20.94 -10.74
N TYR A 207 10.24 19.75 -10.91
CA TYR A 207 11.37 19.22 -10.14
C TYR A 207 12.31 18.40 -11.03
N ARG A 208 13.61 18.60 -10.87
CA ARG A 208 14.65 17.79 -11.49
C ARG A 208 15.32 16.94 -10.42
N ASP A 209 15.22 15.64 -10.57
CA ASP A 209 15.85 14.70 -9.68
C ASP A 209 17.36 14.69 -9.87
N ALA A 210 18.13 14.92 -8.82
CA ALA A 210 19.59 15.06 -8.88
C ALA A 210 20.30 13.73 -9.19
N GLU A 211 19.71 12.60 -8.79
CA GLU A 211 20.32 11.27 -9.00
C GLU A 211 20.09 10.76 -10.41
N THR A 212 18.86 10.91 -10.92
CA THR A 212 18.46 10.35 -12.21
C THR A 212 18.52 11.36 -13.35
N GLY A 213 18.64 12.66 -13.05
CA GLY A 213 18.55 13.76 -14.01
C GLY A 213 17.17 13.97 -14.63
N LYS A 214 16.18 13.15 -14.29
CA LYS A 214 14.81 13.19 -14.84
C LYS A 214 14.06 14.41 -14.34
N HIS A 215 13.23 14.97 -15.23
CA HIS A 215 12.34 16.08 -14.90
C HIS A 215 10.92 15.56 -14.61
N TYR A 216 10.35 16.01 -13.51
CA TYR A 216 8.99 15.68 -13.07
C TYR A 216 8.18 16.94 -12.90
N VAL A 217 6.87 16.80 -13.13
CA VAL A 217 5.91 17.87 -12.86
C VAL A 217 4.82 17.32 -11.97
N PHE A 218 4.65 17.93 -10.81
CA PHE A 218 3.66 17.58 -9.83
C PHE A 218 2.54 18.59 -9.81
N ILE A 219 1.32 18.14 -9.48
CA ILE A 219 0.15 18.97 -9.24
C ILE A 219 -0.42 18.65 -7.86
N THR A 220 -0.92 19.67 -7.18
CA THR A 220 -1.47 19.56 -5.84
C THR A 220 -2.46 20.72 -5.57
N ASN A 221 -3.41 20.49 -4.65
CA ASN A 221 -4.23 21.53 -4.04
C ASN A 221 -3.65 22.01 -2.68
N ARG A 222 -2.38 21.65 -2.35
CA ARG A 222 -1.69 22.07 -1.14
C ARG A 222 -0.72 23.22 -1.40
N PHE A 223 -1.05 24.41 -0.90
CA PHE A 223 -0.32 25.64 -1.20
C PHE A 223 0.69 26.05 -0.12
N ASP A 224 0.51 25.62 1.13
CA ASP A 224 1.30 26.04 2.30
C ASP A 224 2.63 25.29 2.48
N LEU A 225 2.81 24.14 1.81
CA LEU A 225 4.06 23.40 1.86
C LEU A 225 5.08 23.94 0.85
N SER A 226 6.39 23.82 1.13
CA SER A 226 7.41 24.19 0.15
C SER A 226 7.35 23.30 -1.09
N ALA A 227 7.75 23.86 -2.27
CA ALA A 227 7.81 23.10 -3.52
C ALA A 227 8.70 21.85 -3.41
N LYS A 228 9.83 21.97 -2.67
CA LYS A 228 10.70 20.84 -2.37
C LYS A 228 10.00 19.77 -1.56
N THR A 229 9.20 20.15 -0.55
CA THR A 229 8.42 19.20 0.25
C THR A 229 7.40 18.45 -0.61
N ILE A 230 6.73 19.10 -1.57
CA ILE A 230 5.82 18.45 -2.52
C ILE A 230 6.55 17.38 -3.35
N ALA A 231 7.75 17.70 -3.86
CA ALA A 231 8.57 16.74 -4.60
C ALA A 231 9.00 15.55 -3.72
N ASP A 232 9.40 15.80 -2.47
CA ASP A 232 9.83 14.76 -1.52
C ASP A 232 8.66 13.85 -1.12
N ILE A 233 7.46 14.41 -0.91
CA ILE A 233 6.24 13.64 -0.66
C ILE A 233 5.98 12.68 -1.84
N TYR A 234 6.08 13.16 -3.07
CA TYR A 234 5.88 12.28 -4.22
C TYR A 234 6.97 11.21 -4.33
N LYS A 235 8.21 11.54 -4.03
CA LYS A 235 9.32 10.60 -4.01
C LYS A 235 9.08 9.48 -2.98
N ASP A 236 8.54 9.80 -1.81
CA ASP A 236 8.23 8.84 -0.75
C ASP A 236 7.07 7.88 -1.11
N ARG A 237 6.27 8.18 -2.14
CA ARG A 237 5.25 7.27 -2.71
C ARG A 237 5.83 5.88 -3.04
N TRP A 238 7.12 5.79 -3.36
CA TRP A 238 7.78 4.53 -3.65
C TRP A 238 7.65 3.46 -2.55
N GLN A 239 7.38 3.87 -1.33
CA GLN A 239 7.17 2.94 -0.20
C GLN A 239 6.01 1.96 -0.45
N ILE A 240 4.99 2.36 -1.23
CA ILE A 240 3.89 1.45 -1.57
C ILE A 240 4.34 0.34 -2.53
N GLU A 241 5.28 0.61 -3.41
CA GLU A 241 5.84 -0.41 -4.32
C GLU A 241 6.71 -1.42 -3.56
N LEU A 242 7.46 -0.95 -2.55
CA LEU A 242 8.19 -1.83 -1.63
C LEU A 242 7.23 -2.69 -0.80
N PHE A 243 6.11 -2.12 -0.37
CA PHE A 243 5.04 -2.88 0.29
C PHE A 243 4.48 -3.98 -0.64
N PHE A 244 4.11 -3.66 -1.88
CA PHE A 244 3.62 -4.65 -2.84
C PHE A 244 4.65 -5.75 -3.12
N LYS A 245 5.92 -5.39 -3.27
CA LYS A 245 7.00 -6.37 -3.41
C LYS A 245 7.06 -7.29 -2.18
N SER A 246 6.97 -6.73 -0.98
CA SER A 246 6.97 -7.50 0.27
C SER A 246 5.79 -8.49 0.34
N ILE A 247 4.57 -8.03 0.06
CA ILE A 247 3.38 -8.87 0.08
C ILE A 247 3.50 -10.00 -0.95
N LYS A 248 3.88 -9.69 -2.18
CA LYS A 248 4.00 -10.68 -3.25
C LYS A 248 5.07 -11.73 -2.96
N GLN A 249 6.22 -11.33 -2.45
CA GLN A 249 7.36 -12.24 -2.23
C GLN A 249 7.27 -13.01 -0.92
N ASN A 250 6.99 -12.32 0.18
CA ASN A 250 7.08 -12.91 1.52
C ASN A 250 5.81 -13.67 1.91
N LEU A 251 4.65 -13.25 1.45
CA LEU A 251 3.38 -13.86 1.79
C LEU A 251 2.84 -14.81 0.70
N LYS A 252 3.65 -15.05 -0.34
CA LYS A 252 3.37 -16.05 -1.41
C LYS A 252 1.97 -15.92 -2.01
N ILE A 253 1.44 -14.70 -2.18
CA ILE A 253 0.12 -14.48 -2.77
C ILE A 253 0.07 -14.75 -4.30
N HIS A 254 1.09 -15.40 -4.84
CA HIS A 254 1.10 -15.98 -6.19
C HIS A 254 0.80 -17.48 -6.22
N ALA A 255 0.81 -18.16 -5.06
CA ALA A 255 0.57 -19.59 -4.94
C ALA A 255 -0.62 -19.83 -4.00
N PHE A 256 -1.80 -19.87 -4.58
CA PHE A 256 -3.03 -20.09 -3.83
C PHE A 256 -3.23 -21.57 -3.51
N VAL A 257 -3.68 -21.85 -2.30
CA VAL A 257 -3.96 -23.21 -1.82
C VAL A 257 -5.37 -23.68 -2.11
N GLY A 258 -6.23 -22.81 -2.64
CA GLY A 258 -7.57 -23.10 -3.15
C GLY A 258 -7.87 -22.28 -4.39
N ASN A 259 -8.79 -22.71 -5.23
CA ASN A 259 -9.11 -22.09 -6.51
C ASN A 259 -10.49 -21.40 -6.55
N SER A 260 -11.30 -21.49 -5.49
CA SER A 260 -12.53 -20.70 -5.39
C SER A 260 -12.21 -19.21 -5.14
N ALA A 261 -13.11 -18.32 -5.51
CA ALA A 261 -12.97 -16.88 -5.24
C ALA A 261 -12.81 -16.62 -3.75
N ASN A 262 -13.61 -17.29 -2.91
CA ASN A 262 -13.51 -17.16 -1.46
C ASN A 262 -12.14 -17.58 -0.93
N ALA A 263 -11.55 -18.67 -1.44
CA ALA A 263 -10.25 -19.17 -1.02
C ALA A 263 -9.12 -18.17 -1.36
N VAL A 264 -9.17 -17.56 -2.55
CA VAL A 264 -8.21 -16.54 -2.98
C VAL A 264 -8.33 -15.30 -2.09
N MET A 265 -9.54 -14.78 -1.91
CA MET A 265 -9.80 -13.62 -1.04
C MET A 265 -9.37 -13.87 0.40
N THR A 266 -9.70 -15.05 0.95
CA THR A 266 -9.27 -15.49 2.27
C THR A 266 -7.74 -15.43 2.41
N GLN A 267 -7.01 -16.00 1.45
CA GLN A 267 -5.54 -16.00 1.51
C GLN A 267 -4.95 -14.59 1.39
N VAL A 268 -5.52 -13.72 0.57
CA VAL A 268 -5.10 -12.31 0.45
C VAL A 268 -5.31 -11.57 1.79
N TRP A 269 -6.50 -11.69 2.38
CA TRP A 269 -6.80 -11.03 3.66
C TRP A 269 -5.96 -11.57 4.83
N ILE A 270 -5.72 -12.89 4.89
CA ILE A 270 -4.82 -13.49 5.89
C ILE A 270 -3.40 -12.94 5.73
N ALA A 271 -2.91 -12.81 4.49
CA ALA A 271 -1.59 -12.25 4.22
C ALA A 271 -1.47 -10.79 4.71
N LEU A 272 -2.49 -9.99 4.46
CA LEU A 272 -2.56 -8.60 4.94
C LEU A 272 -2.64 -8.53 6.47
N CYS A 273 -3.43 -9.40 7.11
CA CYS A 273 -3.49 -9.50 8.57
C CYS A 273 -2.13 -9.88 9.18
N ALA A 274 -1.43 -10.85 8.58
CA ALA A 274 -0.09 -11.25 9.03
C ALA A 274 0.92 -10.09 8.93
N TYR A 275 0.86 -9.31 7.84
CA TYR A 275 1.68 -8.12 7.68
C TYR A 275 1.37 -7.06 8.75
N LEU A 276 0.08 -6.78 9.01
CA LEU A 276 -0.33 -5.82 10.06
C LEU A 276 0.07 -6.28 11.45
N LEU A 277 0.01 -7.58 11.76
CA LEU A 277 0.50 -8.12 13.03
C LEU A 277 2.00 -7.87 13.21
N ALA A 278 2.80 -8.05 12.15
CA ALA A 278 4.23 -7.74 12.20
C ALA A 278 4.49 -6.22 12.36
N CYS A 279 3.70 -5.36 11.71
CA CYS A 279 3.73 -3.92 11.93
C CYS A 279 3.37 -3.56 13.38
N TYR A 280 2.30 -4.13 13.90
CA TYR A 280 1.87 -3.90 15.28
C TYR A 280 2.94 -4.30 16.30
N LEU A 281 3.57 -5.45 16.12
CA LEU A 281 4.72 -5.88 16.95
C LEU A 281 5.87 -4.88 16.87
N LYS A 282 6.22 -4.44 15.65
CA LYS A 282 7.25 -3.42 15.45
C LYS A 282 6.96 -2.15 16.24
N PHE A 283 5.72 -1.65 16.17
CA PHE A 283 5.34 -0.39 16.82
C PHE A 283 5.24 -0.55 18.34
N SER A 284 4.57 -1.60 18.81
CA SER A 284 4.33 -1.84 20.23
C SER A 284 5.63 -2.13 21.00
N CYS A 285 6.54 -2.87 20.40
CA CYS A 285 7.84 -3.20 20.99
C CYS A 285 8.95 -2.19 20.61
N LYS A 286 8.62 -1.13 19.84
CA LYS A 286 9.57 -0.12 19.35
C LYS A 286 10.80 -0.73 18.68
N LEU A 287 10.60 -1.77 17.87
CA LEU A 287 11.68 -2.51 17.21
C LEU A 287 12.29 -1.68 16.07
N GLY A 288 13.62 -1.57 16.04
CA GLY A 288 14.37 -0.97 14.93
C GLY A 288 14.41 -1.80 13.66
N TRP A 289 13.76 -2.96 13.63
CA TRP A 289 13.80 -3.93 12.56
C TRP A 289 12.82 -3.60 11.44
N SER A 290 13.16 -4.00 10.20
CA SER A 290 12.18 -3.95 9.10
C SER A 290 11.07 -4.99 9.32
N VAL A 291 9.86 -4.67 8.84
CA VAL A 291 8.72 -5.61 8.92
C VAL A 291 9.04 -6.94 8.24
N GLN A 292 9.77 -6.89 7.13
CA GLN A 292 10.20 -8.09 6.39
C GLN A 292 11.10 -9.00 7.25
N ARG A 293 12.00 -8.41 8.04
CA ARG A 293 12.88 -9.19 8.93
C ARG A 293 12.09 -9.82 10.07
N ILE A 294 11.16 -9.07 10.68
CA ILE A 294 10.25 -9.61 11.70
C ILE A 294 9.46 -10.80 11.14
N MET A 295 8.91 -10.65 9.93
CA MET A 295 8.15 -11.73 9.28
C MET A 295 8.99 -12.97 9.02
N ARG A 296 10.24 -12.84 8.53
CA ARG A 296 11.15 -13.97 8.32
C ARG A 296 11.48 -14.69 9.63
N LEU A 297 11.73 -13.91 10.68
CA LEU A 297 12.00 -14.47 12.00
C LEU A 297 10.79 -15.28 12.51
N LEU A 298 9.59 -14.69 12.43
CA LEU A 298 8.36 -15.38 12.85
C LEU A 298 8.10 -16.65 12.03
N GLN A 299 8.37 -16.63 10.72
CA GLN A 299 8.23 -17.81 9.86
C GLN A 299 9.20 -18.93 10.26
N GLY A 300 10.44 -18.59 10.58
CA GLY A 300 11.46 -19.56 11.00
C GLY A 300 11.23 -20.13 12.40
N SER A 301 10.56 -19.37 13.27
CA SER A 301 10.36 -19.73 14.68
C SER A 301 8.90 -20.01 15.07
N LEU A 302 8.00 -20.17 14.09
CA LEU A 302 6.55 -20.34 14.33
C LEU A 302 6.24 -21.49 15.31
N PHE A 303 7.01 -22.58 15.26
CA PHE A 303 6.84 -23.75 16.10
C PHE A 303 7.84 -23.82 17.28
N ALA A 304 8.69 -22.81 17.45
CA ALA A 304 9.62 -22.75 18.56
C ALA A 304 8.87 -22.44 19.86
N LYS A 305 9.29 -23.11 20.94
CA LYS A 305 8.82 -22.81 22.28
C LYS A 305 9.71 -21.71 22.88
N GLY A 306 9.15 -20.55 23.06
CA GLY A 306 9.89 -19.42 23.61
C GLY A 306 9.05 -18.16 23.68
N SER A 307 9.49 -17.22 24.47
CA SER A 307 8.88 -15.90 24.53
C SER A 307 9.16 -15.13 23.22
N LEU A 308 8.12 -14.62 22.59
CA LEU A 308 8.26 -13.77 21.40
C LEU A 308 9.12 -12.53 21.70
N SER A 309 9.01 -11.96 22.91
CA SER A 309 9.81 -10.81 23.32
C SER A 309 11.30 -11.17 23.42
N GLU A 310 11.66 -12.32 23.95
CA GLU A 310 13.05 -12.80 24.00
C GLU A 310 13.60 -13.05 22.61
N LEU A 311 12.80 -13.66 21.74
CA LEU A 311 13.17 -13.90 20.35
C LEU A 311 13.49 -12.60 19.61
N LEU A 312 12.69 -11.55 19.83
CA LEU A 312 12.86 -10.25 19.19
C LEU A 312 13.99 -9.42 19.81
N GLN A 313 14.31 -9.63 21.10
CA GLN A 313 15.41 -8.96 21.81
C GLN A 313 16.76 -9.61 21.56
N ALA A 314 16.81 -10.93 21.48
CA ALA A 314 18.04 -11.72 21.24
C ALA A 314 18.60 -11.58 19.82
N ALA A 315 17.89 -10.91 18.96
CA ALA A 315 18.27 -10.83 17.57
C ALA A 315 19.34 -9.75 17.32
N PRO A 316 20.30 -9.99 16.42
CA PRO A 316 21.37 -9.05 16.11
C PRO A 316 20.80 -7.71 15.62
N PRO A 317 21.57 -6.61 15.75
CA PRO A 317 21.14 -5.31 15.29
C PRO A 317 20.70 -5.37 13.81
N PRO A 318 19.74 -4.53 13.42
CA PRO A 318 19.24 -4.51 12.05
C PRO A 318 20.39 -4.22 11.09
N ASP A 319 20.39 -4.94 9.94
CA ASP A 319 21.20 -4.51 8.82
C ASP A 319 20.84 -3.05 8.50
N PRO A 320 21.79 -2.20 8.15
CA PRO A 320 21.47 -0.86 7.69
C PRO A 320 20.43 -1.00 6.57
N GLU A 321 19.30 -0.32 6.72
CA GLU A 321 18.29 -0.32 5.66
C GLU A 321 19.02 0.05 4.36
N PRO A 322 18.90 -0.74 3.29
CA PRO A 322 19.45 -0.31 2.02
C PRO A 322 18.87 1.07 1.77
N SER A 323 19.73 2.07 1.64
CA SER A 323 19.28 3.43 1.34
C SER A 323 18.27 3.29 0.21
N PRO A 324 17.04 3.78 0.35
CA PRO A 324 16.04 3.59 -0.65
C PRO A 324 16.64 4.18 -1.92
N GLN A 325 17.05 3.32 -2.85
CA GLN A 325 17.33 3.74 -4.22
C GLN A 325 15.97 4.17 -4.76
N MET A 326 15.61 5.39 -4.44
CA MET A 326 14.40 6.04 -4.88
C MET A 326 14.57 6.36 -6.36
N ARG A 327 14.58 5.31 -7.17
CA ARG A 327 14.42 5.46 -8.60
C ARG A 327 12.95 5.84 -8.79
N LEU A 328 12.75 7.11 -9.12
CA LEU A 328 11.50 7.53 -9.74
C LEU A 328 11.42 6.75 -11.06
N VAL A 329 10.63 5.69 -11.10
CA VAL A 329 10.44 4.87 -12.31
C VAL A 329 9.66 5.67 -13.33
N PRO A 330 9.93 5.48 -14.64
CA PRO A 330 9.40 6.26 -15.76
C PRO A 330 7.88 6.23 -15.89
#